data_f9e6061d556aec8db9bd78cc42d1b327
#
_entry.id   f9e6061d556aec8db9bd78cc42d1b327
#
_cell.length_a   1.000
_cell.length_b   1.000
_cell.length_c   1.000
_cell.angle_alpha   90.00
_cell.angle_beta   90.00
_cell.angle_gamma   90.00
#
_symmetry.space_group_name_H-M   'P 1'
#
loop_
_entity.id
_entity.type
_entity.pdbx_description
1 polymer ?
#
loop_
_entity_poly.entity_id
_entity_poly.type
_entity_poly.pdbx_seq_one_letter_code
_entity_poly.pdbx_strand_id
1 'polypeptide(L)'
;YGYEISTLIREQTDGYLYIPVGSLYPALYKLIDAGYISDYKKQVGRRQVNVYYHLEDSGRTHLQQLLEDYYATANAIQQVLKYTVTQEEEGGDNDQG
;
A
#
# COMPACT_ATOMS: atom_id res chain seq x y z
N TYR A 1 1.18 -16.15 6.13
CA TYR A 1 0.13 -15.81 7.09
C TYR A 1 -0.23 -14.35 7.04
N GLY A 2 -1.49 -14.06 7.25
CA GLY A 2 -1.94 -12.68 7.40
C GLY A 2 -1.28 -11.99 8.59
N TYR A 3 -1.09 -12.73 9.67
CA TYR A 3 -0.42 -12.19 10.85
C TYR A 3 1.02 -11.76 10.53
N GLU A 4 1.74 -12.58 9.77
CA GLU A 4 3.11 -12.25 9.42
C GLU A 4 3.19 -11.05 8.49
N ILE A 5 2.24 -10.94 7.55
CA ILE A 5 2.17 -9.79 6.65
C ILE A 5 1.91 -8.51 7.45
N SER A 6 0.96 -8.57 8.38
CA SER A 6 0.63 -7.43 9.22
C SER A 6 1.84 -6.99 10.06
N THR A 7 2.54 -7.96 10.64
CA THR A 7 3.73 -7.70 11.44
C THR A 7 4.86 -7.13 10.60
N LEU A 8 5.06 -7.68 9.41
CA LEU A 8 6.10 -7.22 8.50
C LEU A 8 5.88 -5.76 8.11
N ILE A 9 4.64 -5.40 7.78
CA ILE A 9 4.32 -4.01 7.41
C ILE A 9 4.62 -3.08 8.58
N ARG A 10 4.23 -3.47 9.78
CA ARG A 10 4.48 -2.66 10.97
C ARG A 10 5.97 -2.49 11.19
N GLU A 11 6.73 -3.56 11.13
CA GLU A 11 8.17 -3.52 11.38
C GLU A 11 8.92 -2.74 10.33
N GLN A 12 8.59 -2.94 9.05
CA GLN A 12 9.27 -2.25 7.97
C GLN A 12 8.99 -0.75 7.94
N THR A 13 7.95 -0.31 8.60
CA THR A 13 7.60 1.11 8.64
C THR A 13 7.82 1.71 10.03
N ASP A 14 8.53 1.01 10.90
CA ASP A 14 8.78 1.45 12.29
C ASP A 14 7.49 1.83 13.00
N GLY A 15 6.44 1.05 12.78
CA GLY A 15 5.15 1.26 13.39
C GLY A 15 4.26 2.30 12.73
N TYR A 16 4.74 2.96 11.68
CA TYR A 16 3.95 4.00 11.03
C TYR A 16 2.71 3.45 10.35
N LEU A 17 2.84 2.29 9.71
CA LEU A 17 1.69 1.62 9.10
C LEU A 17 1.39 0.36 9.87
N TYR A 18 0.12 0.19 10.21
CA TYR A 18 -0.34 -1.02 10.84
C TYR A 18 -1.69 -1.38 10.25
N ILE A 19 -1.77 -2.58 9.67
CA ILE A 19 -3.00 -3.11 9.11
C ILE A 19 -3.43 -4.27 9.99
N PRO A 20 -4.50 -4.13 10.78
CA PRO A 20 -4.96 -5.23 11.63
C PRO A 20 -5.35 -6.43 10.78
N VAL A 21 -5.19 -7.62 11.33
CA VAL A 21 -5.52 -8.87 10.64
C VAL A 21 -6.97 -8.87 10.19
N GLY A 22 -7.87 -8.30 10.99
CA GLY A 22 -9.28 -8.21 10.63
C GLY A 22 -9.56 -7.37 9.39
N SER A 23 -8.69 -6.45 9.06
CA SER A 23 -8.81 -5.64 7.84
C SER A 23 -8.03 -6.27 6.69
N LEU A 24 -6.94 -6.94 7.01
CA LEU A 24 -6.06 -7.53 6.00
C LEU A 24 -6.74 -8.68 5.26
N TYR A 25 -7.39 -9.59 5.96
CA TYR A 25 -7.99 -10.76 5.32
C TYR A 25 -9.06 -10.40 4.29
N PRO A 26 -10.00 -9.49 4.57
CA PRO A 26 -10.95 -9.08 3.53
C PRO A 26 -10.27 -8.53 2.28
N ALA A 27 -9.17 -7.77 2.45
CA ALA A 27 -8.40 -7.23 1.34
C ALA A 27 -7.74 -8.35 0.54
N LEU A 28 -7.16 -9.34 1.23
CA LEU A 28 -6.54 -10.49 0.57
C LEU A 28 -7.58 -11.28 -0.23
N TYR A 29 -8.77 -11.48 0.32
CA TYR A 29 -9.83 -12.20 -0.38
C TYR A 29 -10.27 -11.47 -1.65
N LYS A 30 -10.33 -10.13 -1.61
CA LYS A 30 -10.66 -9.35 -2.79
C LYS A 30 -9.58 -9.49 -3.87
N LEU A 31 -8.33 -9.53 -3.46
CA LEU A 31 -7.22 -9.68 -4.39
C LEU A 31 -7.22 -11.09 -5.02
N ILE A 32 -7.58 -12.10 -4.24
CA ILE A 32 -7.71 -13.46 -4.75
C ILE A 32 -8.86 -13.52 -5.75
N ASP A 33 -10.01 -12.96 -5.41
CA ASP A 33 -11.16 -12.95 -6.29
C ASP A 33 -10.88 -12.24 -7.60
N ALA A 34 -10.06 -11.21 -7.57
CA ALA A 34 -9.68 -10.49 -8.78
C ALA A 34 -8.60 -11.21 -9.60
N GLY A 35 -8.03 -12.28 -9.06
CA GLY A 35 -7.00 -13.03 -9.75
C GLY A 35 -5.61 -12.41 -9.65
N TYR A 36 -5.42 -11.42 -8.78
CA TYR A 36 -4.12 -10.75 -8.65
C TYR A 36 -3.14 -11.53 -7.77
N ILE A 37 -3.67 -12.27 -6.82
CA ILE A 37 -2.87 -13.17 -6.00
C ILE A 37 -3.58 -14.51 -5.93
N SER A 38 -2.82 -15.54 -5.61
CA SER A 38 -3.37 -16.84 -5.31
C SER A 38 -2.88 -17.27 -3.94
N ASP A 39 -3.60 -18.18 -3.34
CA ASP A 39 -3.18 -18.73 -2.06
C ASP A 39 -2.94 -20.23 -2.23
N TYR A 40 -2.08 -20.75 -1.40
CA TYR A 40 -1.87 -22.19 -1.32
C TYR A 40 -1.58 -22.58 0.11
N LYS A 41 -1.94 -23.81 0.44
CA LYS A 41 -1.75 -24.32 1.78
C LYS A 41 -0.58 -25.28 1.78
N LYS A 42 0.22 -25.20 2.83
CA LYS A 42 1.35 -26.09 2.99
C LYS A 42 1.31 -26.63 4.40
N GLN A 43 1.38 -27.95 4.50
CA GLN A 43 1.40 -28.55 5.82
C GLN A 43 2.79 -28.44 6.41
N VAL A 44 2.84 -27.94 7.65
CA VAL A 44 4.08 -27.77 8.38
C VAL A 44 3.91 -28.55 9.68
N GLY A 45 4.64 -29.64 9.81
CA GLY A 45 4.48 -30.52 10.93
C GLY A 45 3.21 -31.37 10.82
N ARG A 46 2.77 -31.93 11.93
CA ARG A 46 1.67 -32.91 11.91
C ARG A 46 0.29 -32.31 11.90
N ARG A 47 0.15 -31.13 12.47
CA ARG A 47 -1.17 -30.54 12.68
C ARG A 47 -1.32 -29.11 12.22
N GLN A 48 -0.26 -28.53 11.68
CA GLN A 48 -0.30 -27.14 11.30
C GLN A 48 -0.30 -26.99 9.79
N VAL A 49 -1.23 -26.20 9.31
CA VAL A 49 -1.31 -25.86 7.89
C VAL A 49 -1.13 -24.35 7.77
N ASN A 50 -0.12 -23.94 7.02
CA ASN A 50 0.12 -22.53 6.77
C ASN A 50 -0.44 -22.16 5.41
N VAL A 51 -0.97 -20.95 5.33
CA VAL A 51 -1.46 -20.39 4.06
C VAL A 51 -0.44 -19.40 3.56
N TYR A 52 -0.01 -19.58 2.33
CA TYR A 52 0.94 -18.71 1.67
C TYR A 52 0.27 -18.03 0.50
N TYR A 53 0.76 -16.85 0.14
CA TYR A 53 0.20 -16.07 -0.95
C TYR A 53 1.24 -15.89 -2.03
N HIS A 54 0.78 -15.92 -3.27
CA HIS A 54 1.64 -15.76 -4.43
C HIS A 54 1.09 -14.64 -5.29
N LEU A 55 1.97 -13.73 -5.72
CA LEU A 55 1.58 -12.64 -6.59
C LEU A 55 1.56 -13.15 -8.03
N GLU A 56 0.37 -13.11 -8.65
CA GLU A 56 0.21 -13.52 -10.03
C GLU A 56 0.73 -12.44 -10.98
N ASP A 57 0.92 -12.79 -12.25
CA ASP A 57 1.39 -11.82 -13.24
C ASP A 57 0.42 -10.67 -13.40
N SER A 58 -0.89 -10.95 -13.38
CA SER A 58 -1.91 -9.90 -13.41
C SER A 58 -1.81 -9.00 -12.20
N GLY A 59 -1.44 -9.56 -11.06
CA GLY A 59 -1.23 -8.79 -9.83
C GLY A 59 -0.01 -7.90 -9.92
N ARG A 60 1.07 -8.37 -10.55
CA ARG A 60 2.26 -7.55 -10.76
C ARG A 60 1.94 -6.34 -11.61
N THR A 61 1.19 -6.56 -12.69
CA THR A 61 0.80 -5.48 -13.59
C THR A 61 -0.08 -4.47 -12.86
N HIS A 62 -1.04 -4.98 -12.08
CA HIS A 62 -1.92 -4.13 -11.29
C HIS A 62 -1.15 -3.32 -10.25
N LEU A 63 -0.22 -3.97 -9.55
CA LEU A 63 0.62 -3.30 -8.56
C LEU A 63 1.45 -2.19 -9.19
N GLN A 64 2.03 -2.48 -10.37
CA GLN A 64 2.82 -1.50 -11.08
C GLN A 64 1.98 -0.27 -11.45
N GLN A 65 0.74 -0.50 -11.89
CA GLN A 65 -0.17 0.60 -12.20
C GLN A 65 -0.52 1.41 -10.96
N LEU A 66 -0.77 0.74 -9.84
CA LEU A 66 -1.05 1.43 -8.58
C LEU A 66 0.12 2.29 -8.13
N LEU A 67 1.33 1.78 -8.29
CA LEU A 67 2.54 2.54 -7.91
C LEU A 67 2.72 3.76 -8.82
N GLU A 68 2.50 3.59 -10.11
CA GLU A 68 2.59 4.71 -11.05
C GLU A 68 1.58 5.80 -10.70
N ASP A 69 0.34 5.39 -10.40
CA ASP A 69 -0.70 6.33 -10.02
C ASP A 69 -0.38 7.01 -8.70
N TYR A 70 0.16 6.28 -7.75
CA TYR A 70 0.55 6.83 -6.47
C TYR A 70 1.64 7.90 -6.63
N TYR A 71 2.69 7.58 -7.38
CA TYR A 71 3.79 8.53 -7.58
C TYR A 71 3.36 9.74 -8.38
N ALA A 72 2.50 9.55 -9.38
CA ALA A 72 1.98 10.66 -10.16
C ALA A 72 1.15 11.61 -9.27
N THR A 73 0.31 11.03 -8.41
CA THR A 73 -0.51 11.82 -7.49
C THR A 73 0.35 12.55 -6.47
N ALA A 74 1.32 11.84 -5.88
CA ALA A 74 2.22 12.43 -4.90
C ALA A 74 3.01 13.59 -5.52
N ASN A 75 3.48 13.40 -6.74
CA ASN A 75 4.21 14.44 -7.44
C ASN A 75 3.33 15.65 -7.73
N ALA A 76 2.08 15.41 -8.14
CA ALA A 76 1.13 16.50 -8.40
C ALA A 76 0.85 17.29 -7.12
N ILE A 77 0.70 16.60 -6.00
CA ILE A 77 0.50 17.25 -4.71
C ILE A 77 1.71 18.10 -4.35
N GLN A 78 2.90 17.58 -4.55
CA GLN A 78 4.13 18.32 -4.27
C GLN A 78 4.21 19.58 -5.12
N GLN A 79 3.79 19.51 -6.38
CA GLN A 79 3.77 20.67 -7.24
C GLN A 79 2.82 21.74 -6.75
N VAL A 80 1.64 21.34 -6.26
CA VAL A 80 0.66 22.28 -5.71
C VAL A 80 1.20 22.92 -4.44
N LEU A 81 1.80 22.14 -3.55
CA LEU A 81 2.38 22.66 -2.32
C LEU A 81 3.53 23.63 -2.60
N LYS A 82 4.34 23.30 -3.58
CA LYS A 82 5.44 24.15 -3.95
C LYS A 82 4.95 25.48 -4.50
N TYR A 83 3.91 25.44 -5.33
CA TYR A 83 3.31 26.66 -5.88
C TYR A 83 2.72 27.50 -4.74
N THR A 84 2.03 26.88 -3.78
CA THR A 84 1.42 27.57 -2.66
C THR A 84 2.48 28.29 -1.82
N VAL A 85 3.59 27.62 -1.54
CA VAL A 85 4.67 28.22 -0.77
C VAL A 85 5.26 29.42 -1.54
N THR A 86 5.47 29.26 -2.84
CA THR A 86 6.00 30.33 -3.68
C THR A 86 5.06 31.53 -3.68
N GLN A 87 3.76 31.27 -3.77
CA GLN A 87 2.77 32.35 -3.76
C GLN A 87 2.73 33.07 -2.42
N GLU A 88 2.90 32.36 -1.33
CA GLU A 88 2.95 32.97 -0.03
C GLU A 88 4.16 33.88 0.10
N GLU A 89 5.32 33.45 -0.39
CA GLU A 89 6.52 34.26 -0.34
C GLU A 89 6.38 35.53 -1.16
N GLU A 90 5.76 35.42 -2.33
CA GLU A 90 5.56 36.58 -3.17
C GLU A 90 4.39 37.44 -2.70
N GLY A 91 3.34 36.78 -2.25
CA GLY A 91 2.14 37.46 -1.83
C GLY A 91 2.25 38.14 -0.50
N GLY A 92 3.19 37.71 0.33
CA GLY A 92 3.41 38.33 1.60
C GLY A 92 3.68 39.80 1.49
N ASP A 93 4.30 40.15 0.39
CA ASP A 93 4.61 41.55 0.16
C ASP A 93 3.41 42.31 -0.32
N ASN A 94 2.48 41.67 -0.92
CA ASN A 94 1.35 42.31 -1.47
C ASN A 94 0.25 42.35 -0.63
N ASP A 95 0.12 41.64 0.16
CA ASP A 95 -0.91 41.66 0.95
C ASP A 95 -2.15 41.69 0.47
N GLN A 96 -2.43 41.65 -0.27
CA GLN A 96 -3.48 41.61 -0.76
C GLN A 96 -4.14 41.00 -0.73
N GLY A 97 -3.81 40.71 -0.41
CA GLY A 97 -4.71 39.87 -0.10
C GLY A 97 -5.70 39.72 -0.78
#